data_5a132655e8b9431bf9c84257d447c5d8
#
_entry.id   5a132655e8b9431bf9c84257d447c5d8
#
_cell.length_a   1.000
_cell.length_b   1.000
_cell.length_c   1.000
_cell.angle_alpha   90.00
_cell.angle_beta   90.00
_cell.angle_gamma   90.00
#
_symmetry.space_group_name_H-M   'P 1'
#
loop_
_entity.id
_entity.type
_entity.pdbx_description
1 polymer ?
#
loop_
_entity_poly.entity_id
_entity_poly.type
_entity_poly.pdbx_seq_one_letter_code
_entity_poly.pdbx_strand_id
1 'polypeptide(L)'
;TRKESSAASDVYKRQVVYDNLIDIVHEYLPYMYKYYKARTKLLRLDEHHNYDVYVPSTKGFDREIPFEEAKKMVIEAVKPMGEEYQSIMKKAFEENWIDVYPKDGKKPGAYSWGSYDSYPYILLNYTNDVDSVFTLIHELGHSIHSYYSRANNEFKYAGYTIFVAEVASTCNEMLLLDYMIKNAKNDDEKLYLLDHHINSFKSTIFRQTMFAEFERETHKLVEEEKALTGEDFNEIYLNLNKKYFGDSVVSDDLIKYEWSRIPHFYTNFYVYKYATGPVSY
;
A
#
# COMPACT_ATOMS: atom_id res chain seq x y z
N THR A 1 -24.69 15.34 18.40
CA THR A 1 -23.53 15.42 17.50
C THR A 1 -23.32 14.03 16.93
N ARG A 2 -23.85 13.76 15.72
CA ARG A 2 -23.55 12.55 14.98
C ARG A 2 -22.08 12.60 14.61
N LYS A 3 -21.28 11.68 15.14
CA LYS A 3 -20.02 11.29 14.49
C LYS A 3 -20.44 10.76 13.12
N GLU A 4 -20.18 11.52 12.07
CA GLU A 4 -20.19 10.95 10.73
C GLU A 4 -19.09 9.87 10.76
N SER A 5 -19.49 8.61 10.56
CA SER A 5 -18.53 7.53 10.49
C SER A 5 -17.69 7.77 9.23
N SER A 6 -16.40 7.42 9.26
CA SER A 6 -15.55 7.47 8.08
C SER A 6 -16.17 6.73 6.88
N ALA A 7 -17.00 5.72 7.13
CA ALA A 7 -17.82 5.03 6.14
C ALA A 7 -18.85 5.94 5.46
N ALA A 8 -19.45 6.92 6.15
CA ALA A 8 -20.46 7.79 5.55
C ALA A 8 -19.88 8.75 4.50
N SER A 9 -18.63 9.20 4.64
CA SER A 9 -17.96 10.02 3.63
C SER A 9 -17.59 9.23 2.36
N ASP A 10 -17.56 7.91 2.43
CA ASP A 10 -17.20 7.02 1.35
C ASP A 10 -18.40 6.50 0.54
N VAL A 11 -19.60 6.56 1.09
CA VAL A 11 -20.86 6.15 0.43
C VAL A 11 -21.19 7.03 -0.79
N TYR A 12 -20.64 8.24 -0.88
CA TYR A 12 -20.84 9.14 -2.04
C TYR A 12 -19.90 8.90 -3.21
N LYS A 13 -18.93 7.99 -3.09
CA LYS A 13 -18.12 7.59 -4.24
C LYS A 13 -18.95 6.70 -5.15
N ARG A 14 -18.97 7.02 -6.44
CA ARG A 14 -19.78 6.29 -7.41
C ARG A 14 -19.41 4.81 -7.35
N GLN A 15 -20.39 3.94 -7.09
CA GLN A 15 -20.21 2.48 -7.09
C GLN A 15 -19.50 1.98 -8.35
N VAL A 16 -19.71 2.66 -9.48
CA VAL A 16 -19.04 2.36 -10.76
C VAL A 16 -17.51 2.36 -10.64
N VAL A 17 -16.91 3.17 -9.76
CA VAL A 17 -15.44 3.18 -9.55
C VAL A 17 -14.99 1.88 -8.88
N TYR A 18 -15.79 1.42 -7.92
CA TYR A 18 -15.52 0.16 -7.21
C TYR A 18 -15.65 -1.05 -8.13
N ASP A 19 -16.73 -1.12 -8.89
CA ASP A 19 -16.99 -2.22 -9.82
C ASP A 19 -15.97 -2.23 -10.97
N ASN A 20 -15.64 -1.07 -11.55
CA ASN A 20 -14.61 -0.95 -12.59
C ASN A 20 -13.23 -1.36 -12.08
N LEU A 21 -12.87 -1.07 -10.83
CA LEU A 21 -11.60 -1.53 -10.26
C LEU A 21 -11.51 -3.05 -10.28
N ILE A 22 -12.58 -3.74 -9.86
CA ILE A 22 -12.62 -5.21 -9.85
C ILE A 22 -12.51 -5.74 -11.29
N ASP A 23 -13.29 -5.19 -12.23
CA ASP A 23 -13.31 -5.64 -13.62
C ASP A 23 -11.95 -5.46 -14.30
N ILE A 24 -11.31 -4.28 -14.12
CA ILE A 24 -9.97 -4.03 -14.65
C ILE A 24 -8.96 -4.99 -14.05
N VAL A 25 -8.97 -5.20 -12.73
CA VAL A 25 -8.03 -6.13 -12.09
C VAL A 25 -8.23 -7.55 -12.62
N HIS A 26 -9.46 -7.97 -12.92
CA HIS A 26 -9.72 -9.28 -13.55
C HIS A 26 -9.07 -9.39 -14.93
N GLU A 27 -9.09 -8.34 -15.75
CA GLU A 27 -8.42 -8.33 -17.07
C GLU A 27 -6.90 -8.50 -16.93
N TYR A 28 -6.31 -8.02 -15.83
CA TYR A 28 -4.87 -8.10 -15.57
C TYR A 28 -4.43 -9.35 -14.78
N LEU A 29 -5.33 -10.20 -14.28
CA LEU A 29 -4.98 -11.46 -13.60
C LEU A 29 -3.98 -12.34 -14.37
N PRO A 30 -4.05 -12.47 -15.73
CA PRO A 30 -3.06 -13.25 -16.47
C PRO A 30 -1.61 -12.81 -16.26
N TYR A 31 -1.36 -11.53 -15.94
CA TYR A 31 -0.01 -11.03 -15.62
C TYR A 31 0.45 -11.50 -14.23
N MET A 32 -0.48 -11.57 -13.27
CA MET A 32 -0.21 -12.16 -11.95
C MET A 32 0.14 -13.64 -12.06
N TYR A 33 -0.59 -14.39 -12.90
CA TYR A 33 -0.30 -15.80 -13.13
C TYR A 33 1.10 -16.00 -13.75
N LYS A 34 1.50 -15.12 -14.69
CA LYS A 34 2.85 -15.13 -15.25
C LYS A 34 3.91 -14.86 -14.19
N TYR A 35 3.66 -13.90 -13.31
CA TYR A 35 4.56 -13.57 -12.21
C TYR A 35 4.75 -14.76 -11.27
N TYR A 36 3.67 -15.41 -10.81
CA TYR A 36 3.80 -16.59 -9.94
C TYR A 36 4.48 -17.77 -10.63
N LYS A 37 4.21 -18.01 -11.90
CA LYS A 37 4.94 -19.03 -12.69
C LYS A 37 6.44 -18.73 -12.79
N ALA A 38 6.81 -17.46 -12.90
CA ALA A 38 8.22 -17.05 -12.87
C ALA A 38 8.84 -17.28 -11.48
N ARG A 39 8.13 -16.93 -10.40
CA ARG A 39 8.56 -17.19 -9.02
C ARG A 39 8.76 -18.67 -8.74
N THR A 40 7.82 -19.52 -9.15
CA THR A 40 7.91 -20.98 -9.02
C THR A 40 9.23 -21.50 -9.57
N LYS A 41 9.61 -21.02 -10.77
CA LYS A 41 10.90 -21.37 -11.39
C LYS A 41 12.11 -20.82 -10.64
N LEU A 42 12.05 -19.56 -10.20
CA LEU A 42 13.13 -18.92 -9.44
C LEU A 42 13.38 -19.63 -8.11
N LEU A 43 12.32 -19.99 -7.41
CA LEU A 43 12.37 -20.67 -6.12
C LEU A 43 12.62 -22.18 -6.26
N ARG A 44 12.62 -22.72 -7.49
CA ARG A 44 12.78 -24.15 -7.81
C ARG A 44 11.76 -25.03 -7.08
N LEU A 45 10.52 -24.57 -7.04
CA LEU A 45 9.41 -25.31 -6.44
C LEU A 45 8.80 -26.22 -7.50
N ASP A 46 8.36 -27.41 -7.08
CA ASP A 46 7.55 -28.30 -7.91
C ASP A 46 6.12 -27.76 -8.05
N GLU A 47 5.55 -27.30 -6.94
CA GLU A 47 4.27 -26.61 -6.86
C GLU A 47 4.41 -25.34 -6.00
N HIS A 48 3.69 -24.29 -6.34
CA HIS A 48 3.67 -23.02 -5.60
C HIS A 48 2.40 -22.96 -4.74
N HIS A 49 2.53 -22.93 -3.44
CA HIS A 49 1.42 -22.86 -2.50
C HIS A 49 1.18 -21.46 -1.95
N ASN A 50 0.02 -21.20 -1.36
CA ASN A 50 -0.28 -19.90 -0.77
C ASN A 50 0.76 -19.43 0.27
N TYR A 51 1.37 -20.35 1.02
CA TYR A 51 2.43 -20.00 1.99
C TYR A 51 3.77 -19.66 1.35
N ASP A 52 4.05 -20.09 0.12
CA ASP A 52 5.28 -19.77 -0.60
C ASP A 52 5.29 -18.35 -1.15
N VAL A 53 4.14 -17.68 -1.21
CA VAL A 53 4.05 -16.30 -1.73
C VAL A 53 4.82 -15.28 -0.89
N TYR A 54 5.18 -15.64 0.33
CA TYR A 54 5.96 -14.83 1.26
C TYR A 54 7.47 -15.11 1.22
N VAL A 55 7.89 -16.18 0.54
CA VAL A 55 9.32 -16.51 0.41
C VAL A 55 10.00 -15.45 -0.47
N PRO A 56 11.12 -14.83 -0.05
CA PRO A 56 11.86 -13.93 -0.91
C PRO A 56 12.33 -14.60 -2.20
N SER A 57 12.07 -13.98 -3.35
CA SER A 57 12.46 -14.51 -4.67
C SER A 57 13.82 -14.02 -5.16
N THR A 58 14.37 -12.99 -4.49
CA THR A 58 15.66 -12.39 -4.79
C THR A 58 16.58 -12.46 -3.58
N LYS A 59 17.87 -12.31 -3.80
CA LYS A 59 18.78 -12.02 -2.70
C LYS A 59 18.36 -10.70 -2.05
N GLY A 60 18.50 -10.62 -0.72
CA GLY A 60 18.20 -9.39 0.01
C GLY A 60 19.04 -8.21 -0.50
N PHE A 61 18.60 -7.02 -0.16
CA PHE A 61 19.39 -5.82 -0.36
C PHE A 61 20.41 -5.74 0.77
N ASP A 62 21.63 -6.22 0.51
CA ASP A 62 22.67 -6.45 1.54
C ASP A 62 23.31 -5.14 2.07
N ARG A 63 22.74 -3.98 1.75
CA ARG A 63 23.29 -2.70 2.15
C ARG A 63 22.43 -2.02 3.19
N GLU A 64 23.01 -1.68 4.32
CA GLU A 64 22.41 -0.73 5.23
C GLU A 64 22.37 0.67 4.60
N ILE A 65 21.26 1.36 4.81
CA ILE A 65 21.06 2.75 4.37
C ILE A 65 20.85 3.62 5.62
N PRO A 66 21.91 4.23 6.15
CA PRO A 66 21.78 5.14 7.28
C PRO A 66 20.84 6.30 6.98
N PHE A 67 20.14 6.81 7.99
CA PHE A 67 19.15 7.87 7.82
C PHE A 67 19.68 9.11 7.08
N GLU A 68 20.95 9.49 7.33
CA GLU A 68 21.57 10.63 6.63
C GLU A 68 21.80 10.37 5.13
N GLU A 69 21.97 9.12 4.73
CA GLU A 69 21.99 8.73 3.32
C GLU A 69 20.58 8.74 2.75
N ALA A 70 19.60 8.17 3.47
CA ALA A 70 18.19 8.17 3.06
C ALA A 70 17.65 9.58 2.81
N LYS A 71 17.98 10.56 3.66
CA LYS A 71 17.61 11.98 3.45
C LYS A 71 18.06 12.48 2.07
N LYS A 72 19.30 12.20 1.70
CA LYS A 72 19.84 12.62 0.40
C LYS A 72 19.11 11.92 -0.76
N MET A 73 18.87 10.61 -0.60
CA MET A 73 18.18 9.81 -1.61
C MET A 73 16.76 10.32 -1.87
N VAL A 74 15.97 10.55 -0.82
CA VAL A 74 14.57 10.99 -0.97
C VAL A 74 14.48 12.41 -1.55
N ILE A 75 15.39 13.32 -1.18
CA ILE A 75 15.46 14.67 -1.75
C ILE A 75 15.78 14.63 -3.25
N GLU A 76 16.74 13.81 -3.66
CA GLU A 76 17.09 13.66 -5.08
C GLU A 76 16.00 12.95 -5.87
N ALA A 77 15.34 11.95 -5.28
CA ALA A 77 14.25 11.20 -5.90
C ALA A 77 13.09 12.10 -6.31
N VAL A 78 12.73 13.08 -5.49
CA VAL A 78 11.60 14.00 -5.76
C VAL A 78 11.96 15.20 -6.64
N LYS A 79 13.16 15.25 -7.19
CA LYS A 79 13.59 16.33 -8.11
C LYS A 79 12.62 16.60 -9.27
N PRO A 80 11.96 15.60 -9.87
CA PRO A 80 10.94 15.86 -10.90
C PRO A 80 9.74 16.68 -10.42
N MET A 81 9.48 16.74 -9.11
CA MET A 81 8.39 17.55 -8.50
C MET A 81 8.73 19.04 -8.42
N GLY A 82 9.97 19.43 -8.72
CA GLY A 82 10.43 20.81 -8.73
C GLY A 82 11.07 21.29 -7.42
N GLU A 83 11.70 22.46 -7.51
CA GLU A 83 12.53 23.01 -6.40
C GLU A 83 11.70 23.36 -5.16
N GLU A 84 10.47 23.81 -5.32
CA GLU A 84 9.58 24.14 -4.20
C GLU A 84 9.30 22.89 -3.37
N TYR A 85 8.93 21.76 -4.02
CA TYR A 85 8.67 20.50 -3.35
C TYR A 85 9.91 19.99 -2.60
N GLN A 86 11.08 20.03 -3.24
CA GLN A 86 12.34 19.69 -2.61
C GLN A 86 12.67 20.58 -1.41
N SER A 87 12.36 21.87 -1.47
CA SER A 87 12.61 22.80 -0.37
C SER A 87 11.77 22.50 0.85
N ILE A 88 10.48 22.12 0.66
CA ILE A 88 9.60 21.70 1.74
C ILE A 88 10.09 20.39 2.36
N MET A 89 10.54 19.44 1.54
CA MET A 89 11.12 18.18 2.04
C MET A 89 12.38 18.42 2.87
N LYS A 90 13.28 19.32 2.45
CA LYS A 90 14.47 19.73 3.23
C LYS A 90 14.06 20.36 4.56
N LYS A 91 13.07 21.26 4.53
CA LYS A 91 12.51 21.90 5.71
C LYS A 91 11.99 20.87 6.73
N ALA A 92 11.34 19.77 6.27
CA ALA A 92 10.88 18.71 7.15
C ALA A 92 12.03 18.06 7.97
N PHE A 93 13.22 17.94 7.37
CA PHE A 93 14.40 17.45 8.06
C PHE A 93 15.05 18.48 8.98
N GLU A 94 15.12 19.73 8.55
CA GLU A 94 15.78 20.83 9.29
C GLU A 94 14.97 21.26 10.52
N GLU A 95 13.64 21.23 10.42
CA GLU A 95 12.73 21.68 11.46
C GLU A 95 12.18 20.55 12.34
N ASN A 96 12.80 19.37 12.29
CA ASN A 96 12.50 18.22 13.15
C ASN A 96 11.03 17.74 13.08
N TRP A 97 10.49 17.62 11.87
CA TRP A 97 9.13 17.07 11.72
C TRP A 97 9.08 15.56 12.02
N ILE A 98 10.24 14.86 12.10
CA ILE A 98 10.33 13.40 12.09
C ILE A 98 10.93 12.88 13.41
N ASP A 99 10.17 12.06 14.14
CA ASP A 99 10.69 11.21 15.22
C ASP A 99 11.16 9.89 14.60
N VAL A 100 12.47 9.75 14.42
CA VAL A 100 13.09 8.81 13.45
C VAL A 100 13.19 7.38 13.98
N TYR A 101 13.84 7.20 15.13
CA TYR A 101 14.31 5.88 15.56
C TYR A 101 13.34 5.16 16.48
N PRO A 102 13.33 3.81 16.47
CA PRO A 102 12.61 3.02 17.46
C PRO A 102 13.18 3.28 18.86
N LYS A 103 12.32 3.25 19.86
CA LYS A 103 12.66 3.36 21.28
C LYS A 103 11.62 2.67 22.14
N ASP A 104 11.97 2.31 23.35
CA ASP A 104 11.06 1.67 24.29
C ASP A 104 9.79 2.52 24.51
N GLY A 105 8.63 1.86 24.43
CA GLY A 105 7.32 2.49 24.57
C GLY A 105 6.83 3.27 23.33
N LYS A 106 7.64 3.40 22.27
CA LYS A 106 7.20 3.99 21.01
C LYS A 106 6.28 3.03 20.26
N LYS A 107 5.16 3.56 19.73
CA LYS A 107 4.22 2.78 18.96
C LYS A 107 4.88 2.26 17.68
N PRO A 108 4.71 0.97 17.33
CA PRO A 108 5.24 0.40 16.08
C PRO A 108 4.54 0.98 14.85
N GLY A 109 5.20 0.84 13.69
CA GLY A 109 4.73 1.35 12.40
C GLY A 109 5.20 2.77 12.14
N ALA A 110 4.56 3.43 11.18
CA ALA A 110 4.81 4.81 10.80
C ALA A 110 3.48 5.53 10.51
N TYR A 111 3.44 6.83 10.69
CA TYR A 111 2.33 7.67 10.27
C TYR A 111 2.71 9.15 10.24
N SER A 112 2.04 9.91 9.38
CA SER A 112 2.08 11.38 9.36
C SER A 112 0.81 11.93 10.01
N TRP A 113 0.96 12.88 10.93
CA TRP A 113 -0.15 13.52 11.62
C TRP A 113 0.20 14.95 12.07
N GLY A 114 -0.82 15.81 12.16
CA GLY A 114 -0.68 17.16 12.69
C GLY A 114 -2.01 17.90 12.71
N SER A 115 -2.08 19.00 13.46
CA SER A 115 -3.21 19.94 13.43
C SER A 115 -3.03 21.00 12.35
N TYR A 116 -4.06 21.79 12.09
CA TYR A 116 -4.05 22.83 11.04
C TYR A 116 -2.91 23.84 11.23
N ASP A 117 -2.67 24.28 12.46
CA ASP A 117 -1.64 25.28 12.81
C ASP A 117 -0.30 24.65 13.23
N SER A 118 -0.10 23.34 13.01
CA SER A 118 1.16 22.66 13.33
C SER A 118 1.84 22.10 12.10
N TYR A 119 3.10 21.72 12.23
CA TYR A 119 3.76 20.90 11.22
C TYR A 119 3.07 19.54 11.11
N PRO A 120 3.11 18.93 9.92
CA PRO A 120 2.67 17.55 9.73
C PRO A 120 3.78 16.61 10.23
N TYR A 121 3.77 16.31 11.54
CA TYR A 121 4.76 15.46 12.17
C TYR A 121 4.68 14.01 11.70
N ILE A 122 5.85 13.37 11.63
CA ILE A 122 6.02 11.97 11.24
C ILE A 122 6.53 11.18 12.45
N LEU A 123 5.82 10.10 12.80
CA LEU A 123 6.38 9.03 13.61
C LEU A 123 6.95 7.97 12.67
N LEU A 124 8.22 7.60 12.87
CA LEU A 124 8.92 6.60 12.10
C LEU A 124 9.64 5.62 13.04
N ASN A 125 9.87 4.41 12.62
CA ASN A 125 10.72 3.43 13.29
C ASN A 125 11.80 2.96 12.30
N TYR A 126 12.77 3.83 12.00
CA TYR A 126 13.77 3.64 10.97
C TYR A 126 14.83 2.61 11.38
N THR A 127 15.06 1.58 10.57
CA THR A 127 15.94 0.42 10.84
C THR A 127 17.09 0.26 9.85
N ASN A 128 17.42 1.28 9.07
CA ASN A 128 18.52 1.33 8.08
C ASN A 128 18.35 0.34 6.91
N ASP A 129 17.16 -0.16 6.65
CA ASP A 129 16.85 -1.02 5.53
C ASP A 129 16.13 -0.27 4.39
N VAL A 130 15.99 -0.92 3.25
CA VAL A 130 15.30 -0.35 2.08
C VAL A 130 13.84 -0.03 2.38
N ASP A 131 13.13 -0.89 3.12
CA ASP A 131 11.73 -0.69 3.46
C ASP A 131 11.55 0.57 4.31
N SER A 132 12.51 0.87 5.20
CA SER A 132 12.52 2.10 5.99
C SER A 132 12.68 3.35 5.12
N VAL A 133 13.43 3.29 4.01
CA VAL A 133 13.56 4.42 3.08
C VAL A 133 12.25 4.64 2.32
N PHE A 134 11.59 3.58 1.86
CA PHE A 134 10.26 3.67 1.25
C PHE A 134 9.22 4.20 2.24
N THR A 135 9.23 3.73 3.48
CA THR A 135 8.35 4.25 4.54
C THR A 135 8.60 5.73 4.80
N LEU A 136 9.86 6.16 4.87
CA LEU A 136 10.23 7.57 5.06
C LEU A 136 9.64 8.45 3.95
N ILE A 137 9.83 8.10 2.69
CA ILE A 137 9.34 8.92 1.57
C ILE A 137 7.81 8.88 1.45
N HIS A 138 7.17 7.76 1.82
CA HIS A 138 5.73 7.61 1.92
C HIS A 138 5.13 8.62 2.91
N GLU A 139 5.64 8.62 4.14
CA GLU A 139 5.16 9.54 5.18
C GLU A 139 5.47 11.01 4.88
N LEU A 140 6.60 11.29 4.21
CA LEU A 140 6.90 12.61 3.68
C LEU A 140 5.89 13.04 2.61
N GLY A 141 5.42 12.12 1.76
CA GLY A 141 4.35 12.38 0.81
C GLY A 141 3.07 12.84 1.48
N HIS A 142 2.61 12.16 2.52
CA HIS A 142 1.47 12.58 3.34
C HIS A 142 1.71 13.93 4.01
N SER A 143 2.89 14.14 4.55
CA SER A 143 3.25 15.37 5.25
C SER A 143 3.23 16.59 4.31
N ILE A 144 3.83 16.48 3.13
CA ILE A 144 3.87 17.57 2.16
C ILE A 144 2.48 17.83 1.59
N HIS A 145 1.67 16.78 1.35
CA HIS A 145 0.26 16.93 0.95
C HIS A 145 -0.53 17.71 2.01
N SER A 146 -0.39 17.35 3.29
CA SER A 146 -1.02 18.06 4.40
C SER A 146 -0.53 19.51 4.49
N TYR A 147 0.77 19.74 4.31
CA TYR A 147 1.35 21.08 4.29
C TYR A 147 0.72 21.97 3.22
N TYR A 148 0.65 21.49 1.96
CA TYR A 148 0.00 22.22 0.88
C TYR A 148 -1.50 22.43 1.10
N SER A 149 -2.19 21.40 1.59
CA SER A 149 -3.64 21.49 1.85
C SER A 149 -3.95 22.59 2.87
N ARG A 150 -3.16 22.65 3.96
CA ARG A 150 -3.33 23.64 5.02
C ARG A 150 -2.90 25.05 4.60
N ALA A 151 -1.85 25.17 3.78
CA ALA A 151 -1.38 26.45 3.29
C ALA A 151 -2.34 27.12 2.30
N ASN A 152 -3.13 26.34 1.56
CA ASN A 152 -3.98 26.83 0.48
C ASN A 152 -5.48 26.81 0.79
N ASN A 153 -5.90 26.27 1.94
CA ASN A 153 -7.30 26.19 2.31
C ASN A 153 -7.55 26.72 3.73
N GLU A 154 -8.71 27.28 3.95
CA GLU A 154 -9.19 27.59 5.30
C GLU A 154 -9.35 26.30 6.12
N PHE A 155 -9.24 26.40 7.44
CA PHE A 155 -9.34 25.28 8.40
C PHE A 155 -10.46 24.29 8.09
N LYS A 156 -11.66 24.77 7.78
CA LYS A 156 -12.84 23.92 7.49
C LYS A 156 -12.71 23.10 6.20
N TYR A 157 -11.80 23.47 5.30
CA TYR A 157 -11.59 22.84 3.98
C TYR A 157 -10.22 22.18 3.83
N ALA A 158 -9.34 22.29 4.82
CA ALA A 158 -7.98 21.77 4.76
C ALA A 158 -7.90 20.24 4.96
N GLY A 159 -8.99 19.60 5.42
CA GLY A 159 -9.07 18.15 5.49
C GLY A 159 -9.30 17.53 4.11
N TYR A 160 -8.69 16.38 3.85
CA TYR A 160 -8.88 15.62 2.62
C TYR A 160 -9.22 14.16 2.94
N THR A 161 -9.87 13.48 1.97
CA THR A 161 -10.27 12.08 2.14
C THR A 161 -9.08 11.14 1.98
N ILE A 162 -9.14 9.97 2.62
CA ILE A 162 -8.13 8.92 2.48
C ILE A 162 -7.95 8.47 1.02
N PHE A 163 -8.98 8.64 0.19
CA PHE A 163 -8.94 8.29 -1.22
C PHE A 163 -7.82 9.01 -2.00
N VAL A 164 -7.56 10.28 -1.68
CA VAL A 164 -6.49 11.08 -2.32
C VAL A 164 -5.21 11.12 -1.49
N ALA A 165 -5.27 10.71 -0.23
CA ALA A 165 -4.11 10.73 0.66
C ALA A 165 -2.99 9.84 0.12
N GLU A 166 -3.34 8.61 -0.26
CA GLU A 166 -2.37 7.62 -0.74
C GLU A 166 -1.82 7.93 -2.15
N VAL A 167 -2.47 8.80 -2.92
CA VAL A 167 -1.92 9.25 -4.20
C VAL A 167 -0.60 10.02 -3.98
N ALA A 168 -0.55 10.88 -2.98
CA ALA A 168 0.65 11.66 -2.68
C ALA A 168 1.80 10.77 -2.17
N SER A 169 1.52 9.85 -1.25
CA SER A 169 2.53 8.95 -0.67
C SER A 169 3.09 7.99 -1.71
N THR A 170 2.22 7.33 -2.47
CA THR A 170 2.62 6.34 -3.47
C THR A 170 3.34 6.97 -4.66
N CYS A 171 2.98 8.22 -5.07
CA CYS A 171 3.75 8.97 -6.05
C CYS A 171 5.22 9.16 -5.61
N ASN A 172 5.43 9.52 -4.37
CA ASN A 172 6.78 9.67 -3.82
C ASN A 172 7.54 8.34 -3.79
N GLU A 173 6.88 7.23 -3.44
CA GLU A 173 7.50 5.89 -3.50
C GLU A 173 7.94 5.54 -4.93
N MET A 174 7.12 5.83 -5.94
CA MET A 174 7.46 5.57 -7.34
C MET A 174 8.65 6.39 -7.82
N LEU A 175 8.74 7.66 -7.41
CA LEU A 175 9.90 8.51 -7.70
C LEU A 175 11.18 7.97 -7.05
N LEU A 176 11.07 7.48 -5.80
CA LEU A 176 12.20 6.85 -5.11
C LEU A 176 12.62 5.56 -5.82
N LEU A 177 11.67 4.72 -6.21
CA LEU A 177 11.95 3.48 -6.92
C LEU A 177 12.68 3.74 -8.23
N ASP A 178 12.20 4.68 -9.04
CA ASP A 178 12.84 5.08 -10.30
C ASP A 178 14.27 5.59 -10.05
N TYR A 179 14.44 6.45 -9.05
CA TYR A 179 15.75 6.93 -8.64
C TYR A 179 16.69 5.78 -8.22
N MET A 180 16.22 4.85 -7.38
CA MET A 180 17.01 3.73 -6.91
C MET A 180 17.39 2.76 -8.03
N ILE A 181 16.47 2.45 -8.95
CA ILE A 181 16.73 1.59 -10.11
C ILE A 181 17.80 2.21 -11.02
N LYS A 182 17.72 3.53 -11.27
CA LYS A 182 18.72 4.26 -12.07
C LYS A 182 20.09 4.31 -11.44
N ASN A 183 20.17 4.26 -10.11
CA ASN A 183 21.40 4.33 -9.32
C ASN A 183 21.80 2.99 -8.70
N ALA A 184 21.19 1.88 -9.11
CA ALA A 184 21.54 0.55 -8.62
C ALA A 184 22.99 0.20 -9.00
N LYS A 185 23.75 -0.33 -8.03
CA LYS A 185 25.19 -0.60 -8.18
C LYS A 185 25.46 -1.88 -8.97
N ASN A 186 24.51 -2.79 -9.04
CA ASN A 186 24.62 -4.08 -9.71
C ASN A 186 23.25 -4.64 -10.05
N ASP A 187 23.24 -5.74 -10.80
CA ASP A 187 22.01 -6.40 -11.25
C ASP A 187 21.21 -7.05 -10.10
N ASP A 188 21.86 -7.49 -9.03
CA ASP A 188 21.17 -8.06 -7.87
C ASP A 188 20.35 -6.98 -7.15
N GLU A 189 20.89 -5.78 -6.92
CA GLU A 189 20.14 -4.62 -6.38
C GLU A 189 18.98 -4.24 -7.29
N LYS A 190 19.20 -4.18 -8.58
CA LYS A 190 18.15 -3.84 -9.55
C LYS A 190 17.04 -4.87 -9.56
N LEU A 191 17.39 -6.16 -9.52
CA LEU A 191 16.43 -7.25 -9.47
C LEU A 191 15.59 -7.20 -8.17
N TYR A 192 16.24 -6.91 -7.04
CA TYR A 192 15.55 -6.72 -5.76
C TYR A 192 14.51 -5.59 -5.84
N LEU A 193 14.90 -4.43 -6.36
CA LEU A 193 14.00 -3.27 -6.48
C LEU A 193 12.82 -3.54 -7.42
N LEU A 194 13.05 -4.26 -8.51
CA LEU A 194 11.98 -4.68 -9.42
C LEU A 194 11.03 -5.68 -8.75
N ASP A 195 11.55 -6.65 -8.01
CA ASP A 195 10.73 -7.61 -7.25
C ASP A 195 9.94 -6.90 -6.13
N HIS A 196 10.57 -5.98 -5.41
CA HIS A 196 9.93 -5.12 -4.42
C HIS A 196 8.74 -4.37 -5.04
N HIS A 197 8.93 -3.76 -6.20
CA HIS A 197 7.87 -3.05 -6.93
C HIS A 197 6.71 -3.97 -7.32
N ILE A 198 7.00 -5.14 -7.91
CA ILE A 198 5.96 -6.10 -8.29
C ILE A 198 5.22 -6.61 -7.04
N ASN A 199 5.93 -6.86 -5.94
CA ASN A 199 5.32 -7.26 -4.68
C ASN A 199 4.42 -6.15 -4.08
N SER A 200 4.79 -4.87 -4.24
CA SER A 200 3.94 -3.74 -3.86
C SER A 200 2.65 -3.76 -4.68
N PHE A 201 2.71 -3.84 -6.01
CA PHE A 201 1.53 -3.96 -6.86
C PHE A 201 0.63 -5.16 -6.48
N LYS A 202 1.24 -6.31 -6.26
CA LYS A 202 0.53 -7.52 -5.83
C LYS A 202 -0.26 -7.28 -4.54
N SER A 203 0.35 -6.66 -3.55
CA SER A 203 -0.25 -6.48 -2.22
C SER A 203 -1.24 -5.32 -2.15
N THR A 204 -1.00 -4.24 -2.89
CA THR A 204 -1.84 -3.03 -2.85
C THR A 204 -2.95 -3.02 -3.89
N ILE A 205 -2.75 -3.62 -5.07
CA ILE A 205 -3.78 -3.66 -6.11
C ILE A 205 -4.50 -5.00 -6.09
N PHE A 206 -3.83 -6.10 -6.45
CA PHE A 206 -4.50 -7.38 -6.66
C PHE A 206 -5.11 -7.94 -5.37
N ARG A 207 -4.33 -7.98 -4.28
CA ARG A 207 -4.83 -8.51 -3.01
C ARG A 207 -5.93 -7.64 -2.41
N GLN A 208 -5.79 -6.33 -2.43
CA GLN A 208 -6.81 -5.44 -1.88
C GLN A 208 -8.09 -5.43 -2.73
N THR A 209 -7.97 -5.60 -4.05
CA THR A 209 -9.15 -5.78 -4.91
C THR A 209 -9.83 -7.13 -4.67
N MET A 210 -9.09 -8.20 -4.43
CA MET A 210 -9.68 -9.49 -4.00
C MET A 210 -10.46 -9.33 -2.69
N PHE A 211 -9.93 -8.58 -1.74
CA PHE A 211 -10.63 -8.28 -0.49
C PHE A 211 -11.87 -7.42 -0.72
N ALA A 212 -11.79 -6.43 -1.59
CA ALA A 212 -12.93 -5.62 -1.99
C ALA A 212 -14.02 -6.47 -2.65
N GLU A 213 -13.66 -7.38 -3.56
CA GLU A 213 -14.62 -8.30 -4.18
C GLU A 213 -15.28 -9.22 -3.15
N PHE A 214 -14.52 -9.70 -2.15
CA PHE A 214 -15.07 -10.46 -1.02
C PHE A 214 -16.11 -9.64 -0.24
N GLU A 215 -15.82 -8.38 0.09
CA GLU A 215 -16.79 -7.49 0.74
C GLU A 215 -18.03 -7.30 -0.13
N ARG A 216 -17.87 -7.02 -1.43
CA ARG A 216 -18.98 -6.84 -2.36
C ARG A 216 -19.90 -8.06 -2.41
N GLU A 217 -19.32 -9.25 -2.59
CA GLU A 217 -20.11 -10.49 -2.70
C GLU A 217 -20.85 -10.82 -1.40
N THR A 218 -20.21 -10.65 -0.25
CA THR A 218 -20.84 -10.92 1.04
C THR A 218 -21.96 -9.91 1.36
N HIS A 219 -21.75 -8.62 1.13
CA HIS A 219 -22.76 -7.59 1.32
C HIS A 219 -23.95 -7.80 0.38
N LYS A 220 -23.71 -8.11 -0.90
CA LYS A 220 -24.77 -8.39 -1.87
C LYS A 220 -25.67 -9.54 -1.44
N LEU A 221 -25.09 -10.63 -0.92
CA LEU A 221 -25.90 -11.75 -0.45
C LEU A 221 -26.79 -11.39 0.74
N VAL A 222 -26.32 -10.52 1.64
CA VAL A 222 -27.12 -10.01 2.76
C VAL A 222 -28.24 -9.08 2.26
N GLU A 223 -27.94 -8.22 1.27
CA GLU A 223 -28.96 -7.37 0.63
C GLU A 223 -30.05 -8.19 -0.09
N GLU A 224 -29.69 -9.39 -0.58
CA GLU A 224 -30.63 -10.38 -1.12
C GLU A 224 -31.35 -11.21 -0.05
N GLU A 225 -31.30 -10.77 1.21
CA GLU A 225 -31.93 -11.42 2.39
C GLU A 225 -31.41 -12.83 2.70
N LYS A 226 -30.19 -13.17 2.26
CA LYS A 226 -29.56 -14.44 2.60
C LYS A 226 -28.84 -14.34 3.95
N ALA A 227 -29.13 -15.27 4.84
CA ALA A 227 -28.39 -15.44 6.09
C ALA A 227 -27.05 -16.11 5.79
N LEU A 228 -25.93 -15.41 6.02
CA LEU A 228 -24.59 -15.95 5.82
C LEU A 228 -24.09 -16.64 7.07
N THR A 229 -23.46 -17.78 6.87
CA THR A 229 -22.73 -18.56 7.90
C THR A 229 -21.22 -18.41 7.70
N GLY A 230 -20.42 -18.84 8.68
CA GLY A 230 -18.96 -18.87 8.52
C GLY A 230 -18.50 -19.75 7.34
N GLU A 231 -19.26 -20.79 7.00
CA GLU A 231 -18.93 -21.65 5.86
C GLU A 231 -19.19 -20.96 4.51
N ASP A 232 -20.21 -20.14 4.41
CA ASP A 232 -20.47 -19.34 3.20
C ASP A 232 -19.30 -18.33 2.97
N PHE A 233 -18.81 -17.68 4.02
CA PHE A 233 -17.62 -16.83 3.94
C PHE A 233 -16.38 -17.61 3.51
N ASN A 234 -16.17 -18.81 4.07
CA ASN A 234 -15.06 -19.69 3.70
C ASN A 234 -15.08 -20.07 2.23
N GLU A 235 -16.25 -20.44 1.71
CA GLU A 235 -16.42 -20.83 0.32
C GLU A 235 -16.17 -19.64 -0.64
N ILE A 236 -16.75 -18.48 -0.35
CA ILE A 236 -16.54 -17.25 -1.15
C ILE A 236 -15.05 -16.91 -1.17
N TYR A 237 -14.40 -16.90 -0.01
CA TYR A 237 -12.99 -16.52 0.08
C TYR A 237 -12.06 -17.51 -0.64
N LEU A 238 -12.31 -18.81 -0.54
CA LEU A 238 -11.57 -19.83 -1.26
C LEU A 238 -11.72 -19.68 -2.78
N ASN A 239 -12.95 -19.44 -3.25
CA ASN A 239 -13.22 -19.27 -4.68
C ASN A 239 -12.52 -18.03 -5.23
N LEU A 240 -12.48 -16.93 -4.47
CA LEU A 240 -11.73 -15.73 -4.84
C LEU A 240 -10.21 -16.01 -4.87
N ASN A 241 -9.67 -16.73 -3.91
CA ASN A 241 -8.26 -17.13 -3.97
C ASN A 241 -7.97 -17.93 -5.26
N LYS A 242 -8.77 -18.96 -5.56
CA LYS A 242 -8.61 -19.74 -6.79
C LYS A 242 -8.69 -18.87 -8.05
N LYS A 243 -9.57 -17.87 -8.08
CA LYS A 243 -9.70 -16.94 -9.19
C LYS A 243 -8.48 -16.04 -9.35
N TYR A 244 -8.02 -15.41 -8.26
CA TYR A 244 -6.94 -14.43 -8.31
C TYR A 244 -5.55 -15.05 -8.49
N PHE A 245 -5.36 -16.28 -8.08
CA PHE A 245 -4.10 -17.00 -8.26
C PHE A 245 -4.11 -17.96 -9.47
N GLY A 246 -5.28 -18.33 -9.97
CA GLY A 246 -5.44 -19.28 -11.07
C GLY A 246 -4.73 -20.60 -10.81
N ASP A 247 -4.26 -21.24 -11.88
CA ASP A 247 -3.45 -22.47 -11.81
C ASP A 247 -1.97 -22.22 -11.48
N SER A 248 -1.61 -20.98 -11.17
CA SER A 248 -0.21 -20.61 -10.89
C SER A 248 0.19 -20.78 -9.43
N VAL A 249 -0.79 -20.88 -8.54
CA VAL A 249 -0.61 -21.15 -7.11
C VAL A 249 -1.70 -22.10 -6.64
N VAL A 250 -1.31 -23.12 -5.90
CA VAL A 250 -2.25 -24.04 -5.25
C VAL A 250 -2.92 -23.31 -4.09
N SER A 251 -4.24 -23.13 -4.20
CA SER A 251 -5.04 -22.57 -3.11
C SER A 251 -5.35 -23.67 -2.09
N ASP A 252 -4.51 -23.73 -1.05
CA ASP A 252 -4.65 -24.71 0.03
C ASP A 252 -5.98 -24.52 0.77
N ASP A 253 -6.58 -25.61 1.24
CA ASP A 253 -7.91 -25.57 1.89
C ASP A 253 -7.94 -24.62 3.11
N LEU A 254 -6.84 -24.49 3.83
CA LEU A 254 -6.77 -23.62 5.02
C LEU A 254 -6.83 -22.13 4.69
N ILE A 255 -6.55 -21.71 3.45
CA ILE A 255 -6.62 -20.30 3.07
C ILE A 255 -8.05 -19.74 3.18
N LYS A 256 -9.07 -20.61 3.12
CA LYS A 256 -10.47 -20.23 3.27
C LYS A 256 -10.79 -19.50 4.58
N TYR A 257 -9.98 -19.70 5.62
CA TYR A 257 -10.16 -19.08 6.93
C TYR A 257 -9.47 -17.72 7.08
N GLU A 258 -8.65 -17.31 6.09
CA GLU A 258 -7.84 -16.10 6.21
C GLU A 258 -8.69 -14.83 6.43
N TRP A 259 -9.87 -14.73 5.85
CA TRP A 259 -10.76 -13.58 6.00
C TRP A 259 -11.03 -13.24 7.48
N SER A 260 -11.12 -14.25 8.35
CA SER A 260 -11.48 -14.08 9.77
C SER A 260 -10.43 -13.30 10.58
N ARG A 261 -9.17 -13.24 10.12
CA ARG A 261 -8.07 -12.52 10.76
C ARG A 261 -7.85 -11.11 10.20
N ILE A 262 -8.58 -10.72 9.16
CA ILE A 262 -8.38 -9.43 8.49
C ILE A 262 -9.23 -8.35 9.18
N PRO A 263 -8.65 -7.46 10.00
CA PRO A 263 -9.42 -6.49 10.77
C PRO A 263 -10.14 -5.46 9.90
N HIS A 264 -9.67 -5.22 8.68
CA HIS A 264 -10.24 -4.26 7.74
C HIS A 264 -11.68 -4.61 7.34
N PHE A 265 -12.06 -5.89 7.33
CA PHE A 265 -13.44 -6.31 7.02
C PHE A 265 -14.48 -5.88 8.06
N TYR A 266 -14.03 -5.41 9.22
CA TYR A 266 -14.90 -4.79 10.22
C TYR A 266 -15.13 -3.29 10.00
N THR A 267 -14.56 -2.73 8.90
CA THR A 267 -14.77 -1.35 8.45
C THR A 267 -15.21 -1.39 6.99
N ASN A 268 -16.50 -1.24 6.75
CA ASN A 268 -17.13 -1.45 5.46
C ASN A 268 -16.46 -0.68 4.33
N PHE A 269 -16.16 -1.37 3.25
CA PHE A 269 -15.62 -0.81 2.01
C PHE A 269 -14.36 0.06 2.21
N TYR A 270 -13.49 -0.39 3.11
CA TYR A 270 -12.25 0.33 3.39
C TYR A 270 -11.11 -0.06 2.43
N VAL A 271 -10.97 -1.35 2.13
CA VAL A 271 -9.75 -1.92 1.51
C VAL A 271 -9.52 -1.50 0.06
N TYR A 272 -10.57 -1.23 -0.73
CA TYR A 272 -10.42 -0.84 -2.14
C TYR A 272 -9.63 0.47 -2.31
N LYS A 273 -9.58 1.31 -1.28
CA LYS A 273 -8.83 2.59 -1.26
C LYS A 273 -7.33 2.38 -1.41
N TYR A 274 -6.81 1.27 -0.93
CA TYR A 274 -5.40 0.92 -1.14
C TYR A 274 -5.08 0.67 -2.63
N ALA A 275 -6.04 0.10 -3.37
CA ALA A 275 -5.86 -0.15 -4.79
C ALA A 275 -6.02 1.12 -5.65
N THR A 276 -6.79 2.12 -5.20
CA THR A 276 -7.03 3.34 -5.99
C THR A 276 -5.87 4.32 -5.97
N GLY A 277 -5.01 4.33 -4.94
CA GLY A 277 -3.81 5.15 -4.88
C GLY A 277 -2.85 4.84 -6.04
N PRO A 278 -2.33 3.60 -6.18
CA PRO A 278 -1.39 3.23 -7.24
C PRO A 278 -1.94 3.34 -8.68
N VAL A 279 -3.25 3.32 -8.90
CA VAL A 279 -3.87 3.40 -10.25
C VAL A 279 -4.01 4.85 -10.73
N SER A 280 -3.64 5.82 -9.90
CA SER A 280 -3.78 7.27 -10.21
C SER A 280 -2.57 7.83 -10.96
N TYR A 281 -1.61 7.00 -11.39
CA TYR A 281 -0.38 7.37 -12.10
C TYR A 281 -0.46 7.18 -13.59
#